data_7cfd5e13c7eaaa99909dd9ee8ba02a72
#
_entry.id   7cfd5e13c7eaaa99909dd9ee8ba02a72
#
_cell.length_a   1.000
_cell.length_b   1.000
_cell.length_c   1.000
_cell.angle_alpha   90.00
_cell.angle_beta   90.00
_cell.angle_gamma   90.00
#
_symmetry.space_group_name_H-M   'P 1'
#
loop_
_entity.id
_entity.type
_entity.pdbx_description
1 polymer ?
#
loop_
_entity_poly.entity_id
_entity_poly.type
_entity_poly.pdbx_seq_one_letter_code
_entity_poly.pdbx_strand_id
1 'polypeptide(L)'
;MITIKNERELESMRQACRITAEARALAGDMVKPGVSTKAIDQAVYEYIVGKGAKPSFLNYNGFPASACISVNSTVIHGIPDGYILKEGDIVSVDVGAFYKGFHGDCAATFACGAISTEAQKLIDVTRQSFVEGMKFATKGRRVQDISHAIQTYVESNGFSIVRSFVGHGVGRKLHEEPEVPNFGTPGRGPRLLPGMTLAVEPMVNAGTHEVRILKDGWTVLTADGALSAHYENTVLITDGEPEILTVTEGL
;
A
#
# COMPACT_ATOMS: atom_id res chain seq x y z
N MET A 1 3.68 12.37 17.44
CA MET A 1 2.33 12.72 18.01
C MET A 1 1.30 12.45 16.94
N ILE A 2 0.22 11.73 17.28
CA ILE A 2 -0.88 11.42 16.36
C ILE A 2 -1.64 12.71 16.01
N THR A 3 -1.87 12.95 14.74
CA THR A 3 -2.60 14.13 14.23
C THR A 3 -4.05 13.77 13.90
N ILE A 4 -4.97 14.61 14.34
CA ILE A 4 -6.40 14.53 14.01
C ILE A 4 -6.70 15.62 12.99
N LYS A 5 -7.17 15.22 11.81
CA LYS A 5 -7.49 16.13 10.71
C LYS A 5 -8.89 16.72 10.90
N ASN A 6 -9.01 18.03 10.66
CA ASN A 6 -10.31 18.70 10.61
C ASN A 6 -10.93 18.57 9.20
N GLU A 7 -12.21 18.93 9.03
CA GLU A 7 -12.93 18.77 7.76
C GLU A 7 -12.26 19.44 6.57
N ARG A 8 -11.65 20.63 6.74
CA ARG A 8 -10.93 21.32 5.66
C ARG A 8 -9.67 20.58 5.24
N GLU A 9 -8.98 19.96 6.19
CA GLU A 9 -7.80 19.13 5.94
C GLU A 9 -8.20 17.81 5.27
N LEU A 10 -9.30 17.20 5.72
CA LEU A 10 -9.84 15.98 5.12
C LEU A 10 -10.26 16.19 3.66
N GLU A 11 -10.85 17.35 3.33
CA GLU A 11 -11.18 17.67 1.95
C GLU A 11 -9.92 17.72 1.05
N SER A 12 -8.82 18.30 1.56
CA SER A 12 -7.54 18.32 0.84
C SER A 12 -6.95 16.91 0.71
N MET A 13 -7.07 16.08 1.75
CA MET A 13 -6.63 14.68 1.72
C MET A 13 -7.43 13.84 0.73
N ARG A 14 -8.76 13.99 0.68
CA ARG A 14 -9.59 13.29 -0.33
C ARG A 14 -9.11 13.58 -1.76
N GLN A 15 -8.74 14.82 -2.03
CA GLN A 15 -8.21 15.21 -3.35
C GLN A 15 -6.84 14.57 -3.62
N ALA A 16 -5.91 14.59 -2.66
CA ALA A 16 -4.62 13.93 -2.80
C ALA A 16 -4.80 12.41 -2.99
N CYS A 17 -5.63 11.77 -2.18
CA CYS A 17 -5.93 10.36 -2.24
C CYS A 17 -6.61 9.95 -3.56
N ARG A 18 -7.48 10.77 -4.12
CA ARG A 18 -8.08 10.51 -5.44
C ARG A 18 -7.03 10.50 -6.53
N ILE A 19 -6.13 11.50 -6.57
CA ILE A 19 -5.02 11.54 -7.54
C ILE A 19 -4.14 10.30 -7.40
N THR A 20 -3.85 9.88 -6.17
CA THR A 20 -3.07 8.67 -5.87
C THR A 20 -3.76 7.41 -6.40
N ALA A 21 -5.05 7.25 -6.11
CA ALA A 21 -5.84 6.10 -6.57
C ALA A 21 -5.93 6.01 -8.10
N GLU A 22 -6.15 7.15 -8.76
CA GLU A 22 -6.19 7.25 -10.23
C GLU A 22 -4.83 6.89 -10.85
N ALA A 23 -3.71 7.35 -10.24
CA ALA A 23 -2.36 7.01 -10.69
C ALA A 23 -2.05 5.51 -10.50
N ARG A 24 -2.49 4.91 -9.38
CA ARG A 24 -2.38 3.46 -9.17
C ARG A 24 -3.20 2.68 -10.20
N ALA A 25 -4.41 3.10 -10.51
CA ALA A 25 -5.25 2.46 -11.53
C ALA A 25 -4.60 2.52 -12.92
N LEU A 26 -4.09 3.70 -13.33
CA LEU A 26 -3.32 3.86 -14.56
C LEU A 26 -2.12 2.89 -14.61
N ALA A 27 -1.35 2.80 -13.53
CA ALA A 27 -0.22 1.90 -13.45
C ALA A 27 -0.65 0.43 -13.56
N GLY A 28 -1.76 0.05 -12.93
CA GLY A 28 -2.33 -1.29 -13.02
C GLY A 28 -2.73 -1.66 -14.45
N ASP A 29 -3.33 -0.73 -15.19
CA ASP A 29 -3.70 -0.93 -16.60
C ASP A 29 -2.48 -1.13 -17.51
N MET A 30 -1.31 -0.66 -17.09
CA MET A 30 -0.04 -0.83 -17.81
C MET A 30 0.69 -2.13 -17.44
N VAL A 31 0.28 -2.87 -16.43
CA VAL A 31 0.88 -4.15 -16.05
C VAL A 31 0.52 -5.21 -17.11
N LYS A 32 1.36 -5.28 -18.14
CA LYS A 32 1.20 -6.21 -19.28
C LYS A 32 2.55 -6.75 -19.72
N PRO A 33 2.61 -7.98 -20.28
CA PRO A 33 3.84 -8.50 -20.85
C PRO A 33 4.43 -7.53 -21.89
N GLY A 34 5.75 -7.31 -21.82
CA GLY A 34 6.47 -6.43 -22.73
C GLY A 34 6.60 -4.97 -22.25
N VAL A 35 5.92 -4.55 -21.20
CA VAL A 35 6.07 -3.21 -20.61
C VAL A 35 7.20 -3.22 -19.58
N SER A 36 8.03 -2.17 -19.54
CA SER A 36 9.08 -2.05 -18.52
C SER A 36 8.55 -1.39 -17.24
N THR A 37 9.12 -1.75 -16.08
CA THR A 37 8.79 -1.11 -14.81
C THR A 37 9.07 0.40 -14.85
N LYS A 38 10.14 0.81 -15.55
CA LYS A 38 10.46 2.22 -15.78
C LYS A 38 9.38 2.96 -16.58
N ALA A 39 8.76 2.31 -17.57
CA ALA A 39 7.68 2.94 -18.35
C ALA A 39 6.43 3.19 -17.49
N ILE A 40 6.13 2.28 -16.55
CA ILE A 40 5.03 2.44 -15.60
C ILE A 40 5.33 3.62 -14.65
N ASP A 41 6.53 3.69 -14.09
CA ASP A 41 6.95 4.81 -13.23
C ASP A 41 6.84 6.16 -13.94
N GLN A 42 7.30 6.23 -15.19
CA GLN A 42 7.22 7.45 -16.01
C GLN A 42 5.75 7.89 -16.21
N ALA A 43 4.85 6.96 -16.49
CA ALA A 43 3.43 7.27 -16.67
C ALA A 43 2.79 7.76 -15.35
N VAL A 44 3.15 7.15 -14.21
CA VAL A 44 2.72 7.61 -12.87
C VAL A 44 3.20 9.03 -12.61
N TYR A 45 4.48 9.32 -12.89
CA TYR A 45 5.05 10.66 -12.75
C TYR A 45 4.28 11.68 -13.57
N GLU A 46 4.10 11.41 -14.86
CA GLU A 46 3.41 12.32 -15.80
C GLU A 46 1.95 12.57 -15.37
N TYR A 47 1.27 11.52 -14.92
CA TYR A 47 -0.11 11.63 -14.44
C TYR A 47 -0.21 12.53 -13.22
N ILE A 48 0.61 12.27 -12.17
CA ILE A 48 0.58 13.03 -10.93
C ILE A 48 0.92 14.50 -11.18
N VAL A 49 1.97 14.77 -11.98
CA VAL A 49 2.38 16.14 -12.34
C VAL A 49 1.31 16.82 -13.19
N GLY A 50 0.69 16.11 -14.13
CA GLY A 50 -0.40 16.60 -14.96
C GLY A 50 -1.65 17.01 -14.15
N LYS A 51 -1.85 16.45 -12.95
CA LYS A 51 -2.90 16.86 -12.00
C LYS A 51 -2.48 18.05 -11.11
N GLY A 52 -1.31 18.63 -11.31
CA GLY A 52 -0.77 19.70 -10.47
C GLY A 52 -0.30 19.24 -9.09
N ALA A 53 -0.09 17.93 -8.91
CA ALA A 53 0.43 17.31 -7.71
C ALA A 53 1.93 16.98 -7.85
N LYS A 54 2.53 16.43 -6.79
CA LYS A 54 3.92 15.96 -6.80
C LYS A 54 3.93 14.48 -6.38
N PRO A 55 4.74 13.62 -7.03
CA PRO A 55 4.97 12.27 -6.51
C PRO A 55 5.55 12.33 -5.10
N SER A 56 4.93 11.58 -4.17
CA SER A 56 5.33 11.62 -2.75
C SER A 56 6.67 10.93 -2.51
N PHE A 57 6.99 9.90 -3.33
CA PHE A 57 8.17 9.05 -3.11
C PHE A 57 9.43 9.59 -3.77
N LEU A 58 9.30 10.35 -4.86
CA LEU A 58 10.46 10.89 -5.59
C LEU A 58 11.32 11.79 -4.68
N ASN A 59 12.57 11.37 -4.47
CA ASN A 59 13.53 11.98 -3.54
C ASN A 59 13.16 11.91 -2.04
N TYR A 60 12.12 11.16 -1.68
CA TYR A 60 11.82 10.92 -0.27
C TYR A 60 12.92 10.03 0.35
N ASN A 61 13.67 10.58 1.31
CA ASN A 61 14.87 9.94 1.90
C ASN A 61 15.85 9.38 0.85
N GLY A 62 15.86 9.94 -0.37
CA GLY A 62 16.74 9.51 -1.46
C GLY A 62 16.17 8.43 -2.38
N PHE A 63 14.89 8.05 -2.24
CA PHE A 63 14.25 7.13 -3.18
C PHE A 63 14.21 7.72 -4.60
N PRO A 64 14.65 6.99 -5.65
CA PRO A 64 14.94 7.62 -6.94
C PRO A 64 13.76 7.69 -7.92
N ALA A 65 12.57 7.19 -7.54
CA ALA A 65 11.44 7.02 -8.46
C ALA A 65 10.13 7.61 -7.91
N SER A 66 9.10 7.69 -8.74
CA SER A 66 7.79 8.24 -8.40
C SER A 66 6.84 7.19 -7.82
N ALA A 67 7.08 5.93 -8.13
CA ALA A 67 6.35 4.78 -7.65
C ALA A 67 7.32 3.67 -7.21
N CYS A 68 6.91 2.82 -6.25
CA CYS A 68 7.57 1.56 -6.00
C CYS A 68 6.92 0.50 -6.89
N ILE A 69 7.73 -0.26 -7.64
CA ILE A 69 7.25 -1.34 -8.53
C ILE A 69 7.96 -2.63 -8.14
N SER A 70 7.24 -3.48 -7.44
CA SER A 70 7.78 -4.68 -6.82
C SER A 70 7.27 -5.92 -7.54
N VAL A 71 8.19 -6.68 -8.16
CA VAL A 71 7.84 -7.82 -9.02
C VAL A 71 8.11 -9.13 -8.27
N ASN A 72 7.15 -10.05 -8.27
CA ASN A 72 7.23 -11.42 -7.76
C ASN A 72 7.67 -11.52 -6.30
N SER A 73 8.94 -11.85 -6.05
CA SER A 73 9.52 -11.98 -4.70
C SER A 73 9.95 -10.65 -4.08
N THR A 74 9.80 -9.54 -4.79
CA THR A 74 9.98 -8.20 -4.22
C THR A 74 8.74 -7.86 -3.41
N VAL A 75 8.92 -7.59 -2.12
CA VAL A 75 7.82 -7.29 -1.18
C VAL A 75 7.34 -5.87 -1.37
N ILE A 76 8.24 -4.90 -1.17
CA ILE A 76 8.00 -3.46 -1.27
C ILE A 76 9.28 -2.73 -1.74
N HIS A 77 9.13 -1.45 -2.03
CA HIS A 77 10.20 -0.51 -2.37
C HIS A 77 11.05 -0.94 -3.58
N GLY A 78 10.47 -1.76 -4.49
CA GLY A 78 11.13 -2.10 -5.75
C GLY A 78 11.40 -0.83 -6.57
N ILE A 79 12.68 -0.59 -6.92
CA ILE A 79 13.07 0.56 -7.74
C ILE A 79 12.76 0.24 -9.21
N PRO A 80 11.91 1.04 -9.89
CA PRO A 80 11.64 0.86 -11.32
C PRO A 80 12.91 0.96 -12.18
N ASP A 81 13.08 0.00 -13.06
CA ASP A 81 14.25 -0.10 -13.92
C ASP A 81 13.91 -0.56 -15.35
N GLY A 82 14.86 -1.15 -16.06
CA GLY A 82 14.68 -1.73 -17.39
C GLY A 82 14.05 -3.13 -17.41
N TYR A 83 13.61 -3.67 -16.29
CA TYR A 83 12.96 -4.98 -16.26
C TYR A 83 11.69 -4.98 -17.11
N ILE A 84 11.61 -5.89 -18.05
CA ILE A 84 10.46 -6.08 -18.93
C ILE A 84 9.54 -7.13 -18.31
N LEU A 85 8.30 -6.74 -18.00
CA LEU A 85 7.29 -7.61 -17.43
C LEU A 85 7.00 -8.80 -18.37
N LYS A 86 6.77 -9.95 -17.78
CA LYS A 86 6.52 -11.22 -18.47
C LYS A 86 5.18 -11.79 -18.08
N GLU A 87 4.64 -12.60 -18.96
CA GLU A 87 3.49 -13.45 -18.63
C GLU A 87 3.77 -14.24 -17.35
N GLY A 88 2.85 -14.20 -16.41
CA GLY A 88 2.97 -14.89 -15.13
C GLY A 88 3.57 -14.06 -13.98
N ASP A 89 4.12 -12.87 -14.25
CA ASP A 89 4.55 -11.97 -13.17
C ASP A 89 3.36 -11.45 -12.37
N ILE A 90 3.56 -11.25 -11.07
CA ILE A 90 2.69 -10.42 -10.24
C ILE A 90 3.45 -9.15 -9.85
N VAL A 91 2.78 -8.01 -9.89
CA VAL A 91 3.43 -6.70 -9.77
C VAL A 91 2.70 -5.86 -8.75
N SER A 92 3.32 -5.63 -7.61
CA SER A 92 2.83 -4.66 -6.63
C SER A 92 3.28 -3.26 -7.06
N VAL A 93 2.30 -2.40 -7.28
CA VAL A 93 2.53 -0.99 -7.58
C VAL A 93 2.04 -0.16 -6.41
N ASP A 94 2.95 0.61 -5.85
CA ASP A 94 2.71 1.48 -4.71
C ASP A 94 2.98 2.93 -5.14
N VAL A 95 2.01 3.81 -4.87
CA VAL A 95 1.95 5.18 -5.38
C VAL A 95 1.55 6.14 -4.27
N GLY A 96 2.28 7.23 -4.15
CA GLY A 96 1.91 8.37 -3.31
C GLY A 96 1.84 9.68 -4.09
N ALA A 97 0.85 10.52 -3.80
CA ALA A 97 0.75 11.86 -4.37
C ALA A 97 0.60 12.93 -3.28
N PHE A 98 1.38 14.00 -3.42
CA PHE A 98 1.30 15.17 -2.56
C PHE A 98 0.53 16.29 -3.26
N TYR A 99 -0.59 16.70 -2.69
CA TYR A 99 -1.45 17.72 -3.24
C TYR A 99 -2.06 18.60 -2.13
N LYS A 100 -2.07 19.92 -2.33
CA LYS A 100 -2.63 20.90 -1.36
C LYS A 100 -2.15 20.72 0.09
N GLY A 101 -0.89 20.30 0.26
CA GLY A 101 -0.26 20.16 1.58
C GLY A 101 -0.49 18.82 2.27
N PHE A 102 -1.05 17.82 1.58
CA PHE A 102 -1.32 16.49 2.10
C PHE A 102 -0.88 15.40 1.14
N HIS A 103 -0.52 14.23 1.69
CA HIS A 103 -0.20 13.02 0.96
C HIS A 103 -1.43 12.10 0.90
N GLY A 104 -1.59 11.41 -0.22
CA GLY A 104 -2.33 10.16 -0.32
C GLY A 104 -1.34 9.04 -0.57
N ASP A 105 -1.66 7.82 -0.14
CA ASP A 105 -0.82 6.63 -0.24
C ASP A 105 -1.65 5.39 -0.52
N CYS A 106 -1.28 4.59 -1.52
CA CYS A 106 -1.97 3.34 -1.80
C CYS A 106 -1.19 2.39 -2.71
N ALA A 107 -1.35 1.10 -2.47
CA ALA A 107 -0.77 0.05 -3.28
C ALA A 107 -1.79 -1.02 -3.71
N ALA A 108 -1.48 -1.72 -4.78
CA ALA A 108 -2.16 -2.95 -5.16
C ALA A 108 -1.24 -3.86 -5.98
N THR A 109 -1.50 -5.17 -5.93
CA THR A 109 -0.79 -6.15 -6.73
C THR A 109 -1.65 -6.55 -7.93
N PHE A 110 -1.05 -6.49 -9.12
CA PHE A 110 -1.69 -6.76 -10.41
C PHE A 110 -1.07 -8.00 -11.07
N ALA A 111 -1.90 -8.76 -11.77
CA ALA A 111 -1.46 -9.87 -12.60
C ALA A 111 -0.93 -9.37 -13.95
N CYS A 112 0.24 -9.85 -14.38
CA CYS A 112 0.77 -9.60 -15.70
C CYS A 112 0.43 -10.78 -16.63
N GLY A 113 -0.66 -10.66 -17.38
CA GLY A 113 -1.20 -11.75 -18.18
C GLY A 113 -1.79 -12.89 -17.33
N ALA A 114 -1.66 -14.13 -17.77
CA ALA A 114 -2.13 -15.29 -17.03
C ALA A 114 -1.13 -15.67 -15.93
N ILE A 115 -1.58 -15.71 -14.69
CA ILE A 115 -0.77 -16.07 -13.51
C ILE A 115 -1.20 -17.42 -12.95
N SER A 116 -0.38 -18.01 -12.08
CA SER A 116 -0.73 -19.27 -11.40
C SER A 116 -1.89 -19.10 -10.42
N THR A 117 -2.60 -20.20 -10.14
CA THR A 117 -3.69 -20.20 -9.14
C THR A 117 -3.20 -19.78 -7.75
N GLU A 118 -1.96 -20.15 -7.39
CA GLU A 118 -1.35 -19.76 -6.12
C GLU A 118 -1.10 -18.24 -6.08
N ALA A 119 -0.56 -17.66 -7.16
CA ALA A 119 -0.35 -16.22 -7.27
C ALA A 119 -1.67 -15.45 -7.19
N GLN A 120 -2.72 -15.92 -7.88
CA GLN A 120 -4.04 -15.31 -7.80
C GLN A 120 -4.60 -15.39 -6.38
N LYS A 121 -4.50 -16.56 -5.73
CA LYS A 121 -4.93 -16.71 -4.32
C LYS A 121 -4.17 -15.76 -3.40
N LEU A 122 -2.86 -15.59 -3.60
CA LEU A 122 -2.06 -14.66 -2.80
C LEU A 122 -2.56 -13.22 -2.94
N ILE A 123 -2.81 -12.75 -4.16
CA ILE A 123 -3.37 -11.41 -4.43
C ILE A 123 -4.72 -11.25 -3.75
N ASP A 124 -5.62 -12.21 -3.93
CA ASP A 124 -6.99 -12.14 -3.38
C ASP A 124 -6.99 -12.14 -1.85
N VAL A 125 -6.17 -13.00 -1.23
CA VAL A 125 -6.03 -13.07 0.24
C VAL A 125 -5.43 -11.78 0.79
N THR A 126 -4.43 -11.21 0.12
CA THR A 126 -3.81 -9.95 0.54
C THR A 126 -4.84 -8.81 0.52
N ARG A 127 -5.58 -8.67 -0.58
CA ARG A 127 -6.67 -7.68 -0.69
C ARG A 127 -7.76 -7.92 0.36
N GLN A 128 -8.22 -9.17 0.51
CA GLN A 128 -9.29 -9.49 1.44
C GLN A 128 -8.86 -9.29 2.90
N SER A 129 -7.58 -9.51 3.23
CA SER A 129 -7.07 -9.26 4.59
C SER A 129 -7.23 -7.79 5.01
N PHE A 130 -7.02 -6.86 4.07
CA PHE A 130 -7.32 -5.45 4.31
C PHE A 130 -8.81 -5.24 4.64
N VAL A 131 -9.72 -5.85 3.87
CA VAL A 131 -11.17 -5.74 4.11
C VAL A 131 -11.54 -6.30 5.48
N GLU A 132 -10.94 -7.42 5.91
CA GLU A 132 -11.13 -7.97 7.25
C GLU A 132 -10.64 -6.99 8.34
N GLY A 133 -9.49 -6.34 8.11
CA GLY A 133 -8.97 -5.30 9.00
C GLY A 133 -9.91 -4.11 9.13
N MET A 134 -10.56 -3.68 8.03
CA MET A 134 -11.47 -2.54 8.02
C MET A 134 -12.69 -2.73 8.93
N LYS A 135 -13.13 -3.94 9.19
CA LYS A 135 -14.20 -4.24 10.16
C LYS A 135 -13.86 -3.80 11.59
N PHE A 136 -12.57 -3.57 11.87
CA PHE A 136 -12.06 -3.13 13.15
C PHE A 136 -11.52 -1.68 13.13
N ALA A 137 -11.52 -1.02 11.98
CA ALA A 137 -11.06 0.36 11.81
C ALA A 137 -12.10 1.38 12.28
N THR A 138 -12.71 1.15 13.44
CA THR A 138 -13.83 1.94 13.97
C THR A 138 -13.45 2.67 15.25
N LYS A 139 -14.12 3.79 15.52
CA LYS A 139 -13.95 4.60 16.73
C LYS A 139 -13.94 3.75 18.00
N GLY A 140 -12.95 3.98 18.86
CA GLY A 140 -12.83 3.32 20.16
C GLY A 140 -12.07 1.99 20.14
N ARG A 141 -11.95 1.33 19.00
CA ARG A 141 -11.02 0.21 18.79
C ARG A 141 -9.57 0.68 18.88
N ARG A 142 -8.65 -0.24 18.78
CA ARG A 142 -7.21 0.07 18.79
C ARG A 142 -6.55 -0.39 17.50
N VAL A 143 -5.41 0.21 17.18
CA VAL A 143 -4.66 -0.10 15.96
C VAL A 143 -4.41 -1.60 15.81
N GLN A 144 -4.03 -2.31 16.89
CA GLN A 144 -3.76 -3.75 16.79
C GLN A 144 -5.02 -4.62 16.70
N ASP A 145 -6.22 -4.08 16.81
CA ASP A 145 -7.44 -4.81 16.45
C ASP A 145 -7.51 -5.00 14.93
N ILE A 146 -7.12 -3.97 14.16
CA ILE A 146 -6.95 -4.05 12.70
C ILE A 146 -5.85 -5.07 12.37
N SER A 147 -4.68 -4.91 12.99
CA SER A 147 -3.50 -5.75 12.78
C SER A 147 -3.79 -7.24 12.99
N HIS A 148 -4.48 -7.55 14.08
CA HIS A 148 -4.84 -8.94 14.42
C HIS A 148 -5.82 -9.56 13.41
N ALA A 149 -6.81 -8.80 12.95
CA ALA A 149 -7.76 -9.27 11.96
C ALA A 149 -7.07 -9.59 10.63
N ILE A 150 -6.16 -8.71 10.17
CA ILE A 150 -5.33 -8.92 8.99
C ILE A 150 -4.50 -10.20 9.15
N GLN A 151 -3.73 -10.31 10.23
CA GLN A 151 -2.88 -11.47 10.51
C GLN A 151 -3.69 -12.77 10.53
N THR A 152 -4.77 -12.80 11.27
CA THR A 152 -5.61 -14.00 11.42
C THR A 152 -6.13 -14.49 10.06
N TYR A 153 -6.58 -13.56 9.21
CA TYR A 153 -7.08 -13.91 7.90
C TYR A 153 -5.97 -14.45 6.99
N VAL A 154 -4.82 -13.79 6.93
CA VAL A 154 -3.68 -14.21 6.11
C VAL A 154 -3.18 -15.59 6.52
N GLU A 155 -2.91 -15.80 7.82
CA GLU A 155 -2.35 -17.04 8.35
C GLU A 155 -3.35 -18.22 8.22
N SER A 156 -4.66 -17.97 8.37
CA SER A 156 -5.69 -19.00 8.16
C SER A 156 -5.81 -19.47 6.71
N ASN A 157 -5.33 -18.66 5.75
CA ASN A 157 -5.28 -19.01 4.33
C ASN A 157 -3.96 -19.67 3.90
N GLY A 158 -3.02 -19.90 4.85
CA GLY A 158 -1.76 -20.59 4.64
C GLY A 158 -0.63 -19.71 4.14
N PHE A 159 -0.75 -18.38 4.25
CA PHE A 159 0.27 -17.39 3.90
C PHE A 159 0.89 -16.77 5.15
N SER A 160 1.98 -16.01 4.97
CA SER A 160 2.69 -15.34 6.05
C SER A 160 2.57 -13.83 5.96
N ILE A 161 2.30 -13.18 7.09
CA ILE A 161 2.28 -11.71 7.17
C ILE A 161 3.69 -11.17 7.45
N VAL A 162 4.14 -10.18 6.68
CA VAL A 162 5.42 -9.51 6.89
C VAL A 162 5.40 -8.73 8.22
N ARG A 163 6.50 -8.78 8.99
CA ARG A 163 6.59 -8.19 10.33
C ARG A 163 7.56 -7.02 10.44
N SER A 164 8.51 -6.93 9.52
CA SER A 164 9.58 -5.92 9.56
C SER A 164 9.17 -4.55 9.05
N PHE A 165 8.05 -4.47 8.35
CA PHE A 165 7.48 -3.24 7.80
C PHE A 165 6.03 -3.12 8.23
N VAL A 166 5.58 -1.87 8.41
CA VAL A 166 4.30 -1.57 9.03
C VAL A 166 3.65 -0.37 8.34
N GLY A 167 2.34 -0.31 8.36
CA GLY A 167 1.60 0.86 7.97
C GLY A 167 1.80 2.03 8.94
N HIS A 168 1.26 3.18 8.61
CA HIS A 168 1.54 4.42 9.32
C HIS A 168 0.36 5.40 9.27
N GLY A 169 0.42 6.43 10.10
CA GLY A 169 -0.38 7.62 9.87
C GLY A 169 0.08 8.33 8.58
N VAL A 170 -0.83 8.96 7.87
CA VAL A 170 -0.51 9.75 6.67
C VAL A 170 -1.25 11.08 6.73
N GLY A 171 -0.63 12.15 6.20
CA GLY A 171 -1.22 13.47 6.24
C GLY A 171 -0.35 14.53 5.63
N ARG A 172 0.08 15.52 6.42
CA ARG A 172 1.03 16.55 5.97
C ARG A 172 2.42 15.99 5.72
N LYS A 173 2.78 14.93 6.43
CA LYS A 173 3.95 14.10 6.15
C LYS A 173 3.48 12.79 5.52
N LEU A 174 4.32 12.20 4.70
CA LEU A 174 4.07 10.88 4.13
C LEU A 174 3.92 9.85 5.23
N HIS A 175 4.87 9.81 6.18
CA HIS A 175 4.80 8.97 7.36
C HIS A 175 4.55 9.81 8.61
N GLU A 176 3.43 9.56 9.27
CA GLU A 176 3.02 10.12 10.55
C GLU A 176 2.78 8.99 11.57
N GLU A 177 2.71 9.34 12.86
CA GLU A 177 2.16 8.45 13.88
C GLU A 177 0.64 8.21 13.68
N PRO A 178 0.12 7.05 14.06
CA PRO A 178 0.81 5.92 14.66
C PRO A 178 1.38 4.95 13.62
N GLU A 179 2.31 4.09 14.04
CA GLU A 179 2.58 2.85 13.30
C GLU A 179 1.35 1.93 13.30
N VAL A 180 1.12 1.25 12.18
CA VAL A 180 0.00 0.32 11.97
C VAL A 180 0.56 -1.05 11.55
N PRO A 181 1.04 -1.87 12.50
CA PRO A 181 1.57 -3.19 12.18
C PRO A 181 0.50 -4.08 11.51
N ASN A 182 0.94 -4.99 10.66
CA ASN A 182 0.07 -5.98 10.02
C ASN A 182 -0.14 -7.25 10.87
N PHE A 183 0.41 -7.29 12.09
CA PHE A 183 0.27 -8.34 13.09
C PHE A 183 0.15 -7.73 14.47
N GLY A 184 -0.48 -8.44 15.40
CA GLY A 184 -0.59 -7.92 16.75
C GLY A 184 -1.57 -8.65 17.65
N THR A 185 -1.73 -8.11 18.85
CA THR A 185 -2.62 -8.62 19.88
C THR A 185 -3.84 -7.69 20.01
N PRO A 186 -5.07 -8.22 19.98
CA PRO A 186 -6.28 -7.41 20.15
C PRO A 186 -6.24 -6.55 21.41
N GLY A 187 -6.79 -5.35 21.31
CA GLY A 187 -6.86 -4.40 22.42
C GLY A 187 -5.56 -3.68 22.74
N ARG A 188 -4.54 -3.77 21.87
CA ARG A 188 -3.25 -3.09 22.03
C ARG A 188 -3.07 -1.94 21.02
N GLY A 189 -2.05 -1.12 21.27
CA GLY A 189 -1.73 0.05 20.45
C GLY A 189 -2.62 1.27 20.74
N PRO A 190 -2.40 2.35 19.99
CA PRO A 190 -3.18 3.58 20.11
C PRO A 190 -4.69 3.35 19.88
N ARG A 191 -5.51 4.14 20.57
CA ARG A 191 -6.97 4.13 20.36
C ARG A 191 -7.30 4.87 19.07
N LEU A 192 -8.18 4.29 18.26
CA LEU A 192 -8.68 4.90 17.03
C LEU A 192 -9.65 6.02 17.37
N LEU A 193 -9.40 7.19 16.81
CA LEU A 193 -10.19 8.41 16.99
C LEU A 193 -10.63 8.97 15.63
N PRO A 194 -11.85 9.50 15.51
CA PRO A 194 -12.31 10.18 14.31
C PRO A 194 -11.34 11.29 13.89
N GLY A 195 -11.08 11.39 12.59
CA GLY A 195 -10.10 12.32 12.01
C GLY A 195 -8.68 11.79 11.92
N MET A 196 -8.39 10.57 12.43
CA MET A 196 -7.14 9.86 12.10
C MET A 196 -7.18 9.39 10.66
N THR A 197 -6.07 9.55 9.93
CA THR A 197 -5.87 9.00 8.60
C THR A 197 -4.67 8.07 8.62
N LEU A 198 -4.86 6.84 8.16
CA LEU A 198 -3.93 5.73 8.30
C LEU A 198 -3.69 5.08 6.93
N ALA A 199 -2.44 4.80 6.60
CA ALA A 199 -2.06 3.83 5.58
C ALA A 199 -2.13 2.44 6.22
N VAL A 200 -3.05 1.61 5.75
CA VAL A 200 -3.20 0.22 6.17
C VAL A 200 -2.77 -0.65 5.01
N GLU A 201 -1.66 -1.38 5.19
CA GLU A 201 -0.87 -1.91 4.08
C GLU A 201 -0.38 -3.36 4.31
N PRO A 202 -1.25 -4.37 4.32
CA PRO A 202 -0.80 -5.75 4.43
C PRO A 202 0.16 -6.14 3.30
N MET A 203 1.34 -6.62 3.71
CA MET A 203 2.34 -7.27 2.88
C MET A 203 2.33 -8.76 3.22
N VAL A 204 2.06 -9.60 2.24
CA VAL A 204 1.81 -11.03 2.42
C VAL A 204 2.76 -11.86 1.55
N ASN A 205 3.46 -12.80 2.16
CA ASN A 205 4.38 -13.72 1.48
C ASN A 205 3.75 -15.11 1.31
N ALA A 206 3.96 -15.72 0.16
CA ALA A 206 3.56 -17.12 -0.07
C ALA A 206 4.37 -18.11 0.78
N GLY A 207 5.62 -17.75 1.12
CA GLY A 207 6.51 -18.52 1.98
C GLY A 207 6.57 -17.99 3.42
N THR A 208 7.79 -17.80 3.95
CA THR A 208 8.00 -17.29 5.31
C THR A 208 7.79 -15.78 5.41
N HIS A 209 7.58 -15.29 6.62
CA HIS A 209 7.42 -13.85 6.88
C HIS A 209 8.75 -13.06 6.80
N GLU A 210 9.86 -13.75 6.69
CA GLU A 210 11.20 -13.16 6.71
C GLU A 210 11.50 -12.44 5.40
N VAL A 211 12.17 -11.29 5.52
CA VAL A 211 12.54 -10.44 4.39
C VAL A 211 14.00 -10.00 4.49
N ARG A 212 14.57 -9.56 3.37
CA ARG A 212 15.92 -9.00 3.32
C ARG A 212 15.95 -7.74 2.44
N ILE A 213 16.72 -6.76 2.85
CA ILE A 213 16.93 -5.51 2.08
C ILE A 213 18.15 -5.72 1.19
N LEU A 214 18.05 -5.27 -0.07
CA LEU A 214 19.17 -5.31 -1.02
C LEU A 214 20.21 -4.20 -0.72
N LYS A 215 21.35 -4.29 -1.40
CA LYS A 215 22.46 -3.33 -1.25
C LYS A 215 22.13 -1.91 -1.72
N ASP A 216 21.05 -1.74 -2.50
CA ASP A 216 20.52 -0.43 -2.90
C ASP A 216 19.91 0.35 -1.71
N GLY A 217 19.71 -0.32 -0.58
CA GLY A 217 19.16 0.26 0.64
C GLY A 217 17.62 0.39 0.64
N TRP A 218 16.95 -0.02 -0.45
CA TRP A 218 15.51 0.14 -0.64
C TRP A 218 14.77 -1.17 -0.89
N THR A 219 15.14 -1.88 -1.96
CA THR A 219 14.43 -3.06 -2.43
C THR A 219 14.38 -4.15 -1.36
N VAL A 220 13.17 -4.52 -0.95
CA VAL A 220 12.91 -5.57 0.04
C VAL A 220 12.44 -6.83 -0.68
N LEU A 221 13.16 -7.93 -0.46
CA LEU A 221 12.81 -9.24 -1.03
C LEU A 221 12.36 -10.19 0.08
N THR A 222 11.53 -11.19 -0.28
CA THR A 222 11.32 -12.37 0.56
C THR A 222 12.64 -13.09 0.78
N ALA A 223 12.88 -13.61 1.98
CA ALA A 223 14.15 -14.28 2.29
C ALA A 223 14.30 -15.62 1.56
N ASP A 224 13.20 -16.29 1.31
CA ASP A 224 13.10 -17.62 0.66
C ASP A 224 12.84 -17.58 -0.85
N GLY A 225 12.66 -16.39 -1.45
CA GLY A 225 12.38 -16.22 -2.88
C GLY A 225 10.92 -16.50 -3.28
N ALA A 226 10.03 -16.76 -2.31
CA ALA A 226 8.60 -16.96 -2.57
C ALA A 226 7.93 -15.65 -3.06
N LEU A 227 6.77 -15.78 -3.70
CA LEU A 227 5.97 -14.63 -4.14
C LEU A 227 5.51 -13.76 -2.96
N SER A 228 5.41 -12.46 -3.19
CA SER A 228 4.83 -11.51 -2.25
C SER A 228 3.78 -10.64 -2.93
N ALA A 229 2.74 -10.29 -2.19
CA ALA A 229 1.73 -9.33 -2.62
C ALA A 229 1.55 -8.22 -1.58
N HIS A 230 1.23 -7.03 -2.05
CA HIS A 230 0.99 -5.84 -1.26
C HIS A 230 -0.35 -5.21 -1.64
N TYR A 231 -1.11 -4.82 -0.64
CA TYR A 231 -2.36 -4.07 -0.84
C TYR A 231 -2.49 -3.00 0.22
N GLU A 232 -2.80 -1.78 -0.19
CA GLU A 232 -2.82 -0.64 0.69
C GLU A 232 -3.88 0.36 0.31
N ASN A 233 -4.48 0.99 1.32
CA ASN A 233 -5.24 2.22 1.14
C ASN A 233 -5.06 3.18 2.31
N THR A 234 -5.17 4.48 2.01
CA THR A 234 -5.36 5.53 3.01
C THR A 234 -6.81 5.47 3.51
N VAL A 235 -6.96 5.32 4.82
CA VAL A 235 -8.25 5.15 5.52
C VAL A 235 -8.46 6.27 6.51
N LEU A 236 -9.65 6.87 6.51
CA LEU A 236 -10.09 7.81 7.53
C LEU A 236 -10.93 7.08 8.58
N ILE A 237 -10.55 7.23 9.84
CA ILE A 237 -11.39 6.82 10.97
C ILE A 237 -12.49 7.85 11.18
N THR A 238 -13.73 7.41 11.16
CA THR A 238 -14.93 8.25 11.35
C THR A 238 -15.63 7.95 12.67
N ASP A 239 -16.73 8.59 12.95
CA ASP A 239 -17.63 8.23 14.08
C ASP A 239 -18.42 6.94 13.80
N GLY A 240 -18.52 6.51 12.54
CA GLY A 240 -19.18 5.28 12.07
C GLY A 240 -18.20 4.32 11.40
N GLU A 241 -18.58 3.85 10.21
CA GLU A 241 -17.71 3.00 9.38
C GLU A 241 -16.51 3.80 8.84
N PRO A 242 -15.34 3.17 8.66
CA PRO A 242 -14.17 3.85 8.10
C PRO A 242 -14.42 4.27 6.65
N GLU A 243 -13.87 5.42 6.25
CA GLU A 243 -13.88 5.88 4.87
C GLU A 243 -12.55 5.52 4.19
N ILE A 244 -12.58 4.77 3.10
CA ILE A 244 -11.39 4.52 2.27
C ILE A 244 -11.24 5.71 1.34
N LEU A 245 -10.13 6.47 1.48
CA LEU A 245 -9.92 7.71 0.74
C LEU A 245 -9.31 7.47 -0.65
N THR A 246 -8.54 6.38 -0.81
CA THR A 246 -7.83 6.05 -2.06
C THR A 246 -8.65 5.12 -2.95
N VAL A 247 -9.84 5.58 -3.33
CA VAL A 247 -10.73 4.89 -4.27
C VAL A 247 -10.89 5.71 -5.55
N THR A 248 -11.07 5.03 -6.68
CA THR A 248 -11.49 5.65 -7.94
C THR A 248 -13.00 5.70 -8.01
N GLU A 249 -13.58 6.72 -8.63
CA GLU A 249 -15.02 6.80 -8.86
C GLU A 249 -15.44 5.61 -9.76
N GLY A 250 -16.34 4.75 -9.26
CA GLY A 250 -16.92 3.65 -10.05
C GLY A 250 -16.43 2.23 -9.69
N LEU A 251 -15.69 2.05 -8.58
CA LEU A 251 -15.39 0.74 -8.00
C LEU A 251 -16.12 0.52 -6.69
#